data_8d0b943af6337a664e74b4e37e52cd70
#
_entry.id   8d0b943af6337a664e74b4e37e52cd70
#
_cell.length_a   1.000
_cell.length_b   1.000
_cell.length_c   1.000
_cell.angle_alpha   90.00
_cell.angle_beta   90.00
_cell.angle_gamma   90.00
#
_symmetry.space_group_name_H-M   'P 1'
#
loop_
_entity.id
_entity.type
_entity.pdbx_description
1 polymer ?
#
loop_
_entity_poly.entity_id
_entity_poly.type
_entity_poly.pdbx_seq_one_letter_code
_entity_poly.pdbx_strand_id
1 'polypeptide(L)'
;MKLLGDTFGQRIRFVGLQGSFGRGEATEKSDIDMVVILDAVTAEDVRSYNDMLNLLPNREQMCGFFSGKNELRSWEASDLFQFYYDTTPIYGSLDELLTVLDDAAVRRAVKIGACNIYHGCVHNMLFDKSEEILKGLYKAASFVVQAIAFRETGKYIRLQKDLLEVTSGDERKITETFLGLKSGGEVQFDEMSELLMNWAQYWIQNT
;
A
#
# COMPACT_ATOMS: atom_id res chain seq x y z
N MET A 1 2.89 0.59 -22.04
CA MET A 1 3.19 -0.75 -22.67
C MET A 1 4.16 -0.67 -23.82
N LYS A 2 3.96 0.20 -24.87
CA LYS A 2 4.89 0.23 -26.03
C LYS A 2 6.34 0.49 -25.61
N LEU A 3 6.62 1.58 -24.91
CA LEU A 3 7.99 1.93 -24.46
C LEU A 3 8.61 0.83 -23.58
N LEU A 4 7.84 0.22 -22.67
CA LEU A 4 8.33 -0.93 -21.88
C LEU A 4 8.73 -2.12 -22.78
N GLY A 5 7.89 -2.44 -23.77
CA GLY A 5 8.17 -3.49 -24.73
C GLY A 5 9.41 -3.21 -25.59
N ASP A 6 9.58 -1.96 -26.02
CA ASP A 6 10.75 -1.54 -26.80
C ASP A 6 12.05 -1.59 -25.97
N THR A 7 11.97 -1.32 -24.64
CA THR A 7 13.12 -1.30 -23.73
C THR A 7 13.50 -2.69 -23.22
N PHE A 8 12.52 -3.49 -22.75
CA PHE A 8 12.78 -4.76 -22.07
C PHE A 8 12.29 -6.01 -22.79
N GLY A 9 11.40 -5.86 -23.78
CA GLY A 9 10.93 -6.95 -24.63
C GLY A 9 10.39 -8.14 -23.86
N GLN A 10 10.90 -9.33 -24.17
CA GLN A 10 10.47 -10.60 -23.56
C GLN A 10 10.92 -10.77 -22.09
N ARG A 11 11.73 -9.87 -21.56
CA ARG A 11 12.15 -9.90 -20.16
C ARG A 11 11.04 -9.46 -19.21
N ILE A 12 9.98 -8.81 -19.70
CA ILE A 12 8.83 -8.40 -18.91
C ILE A 12 8.05 -9.64 -18.47
N ARG A 13 7.86 -9.81 -17.17
CA ARG A 13 7.06 -10.89 -16.56
C ARG A 13 5.70 -10.41 -16.12
N PHE A 14 5.65 -9.19 -15.60
CA PHE A 14 4.40 -8.61 -15.11
C PHE A 14 4.41 -7.08 -15.27
N VAL A 15 3.23 -6.54 -15.56
CA VAL A 15 2.95 -5.10 -15.47
C VAL A 15 1.58 -4.92 -14.83
N GLY A 16 1.48 -4.01 -13.87
CA GLY A 16 0.23 -3.68 -13.19
C GLY A 16 0.18 -2.25 -12.69
N LEU A 17 -0.93 -1.89 -12.09
CA LEU A 17 -1.15 -0.61 -11.42
C LEU A 17 -1.56 -0.83 -9.97
N GLN A 18 -1.05 0.00 -9.09
CA GLN A 18 -1.44 0.10 -7.69
C GLN A 18 -2.07 1.47 -7.40
N GLY A 19 -2.30 1.75 -6.12
CA GLY A 19 -2.76 3.03 -5.65
C GLY A 19 -4.12 3.42 -6.23
N SER A 20 -4.35 4.72 -6.39
CA SER A 20 -5.62 5.26 -6.87
C SER A 20 -5.95 4.85 -8.31
N PHE A 21 -4.95 4.76 -9.19
CA PHE A 21 -5.15 4.26 -10.56
C PHE A 21 -5.53 2.78 -10.57
N GLY A 22 -4.87 1.95 -9.78
CA GLY A 22 -5.21 0.54 -9.65
C GLY A 22 -6.63 0.31 -9.13
N ARG A 23 -7.12 1.18 -8.24
CA ARG A 23 -8.48 1.10 -7.66
C ARG A 23 -9.55 1.81 -8.45
N GLY A 24 -9.20 2.56 -9.53
CA GLY A 24 -10.17 3.37 -10.28
C GLY A 24 -10.63 4.64 -9.55
N GLU A 25 -9.86 5.13 -8.60
CA GLU A 25 -10.12 6.33 -7.79
C GLU A 25 -9.20 7.51 -8.15
N ALA A 26 -8.44 7.41 -9.26
CA ALA A 26 -7.45 8.40 -9.64
C ALA A 26 -8.09 9.76 -9.99
N THR A 27 -7.40 10.82 -9.66
CA THR A 27 -7.68 12.21 -10.06
C THR A 27 -6.52 12.73 -10.89
N GLU A 28 -6.65 13.93 -11.46
CA GLU A 28 -5.58 14.58 -12.23
C GLU A 28 -4.27 14.80 -11.43
N LYS A 29 -4.37 14.82 -10.10
CA LYS A 29 -3.22 14.99 -9.19
C LYS A 29 -2.66 13.69 -8.65
N SER A 30 -3.23 12.56 -9.05
CA SER A 30 -2.81 11.25 -8.52
C SER A 30 -1.50 10.79 -9.15
N ASP A 31 -0.62 10.23 -8.32
CA ASP A 31 0.56 9.51 -8.78
C ASP A 31 0.16 8.23 -9.52
N ILE A 32 0.94 7.86 -10.53
CA ILE A 32 0.75 6.63 -11.29
C ILE A 32 1.68 5.56 -10.71
N ASP A 33 1.14 4.75 -9.83
CA ASP A 33 1.88 3.66 -9.16
C ASP A 33 1.98 2.43 -10.07
N MET A 34 2.99 2.41 -10.94
CA MET A 34 3.19 1.33 -11.89
C MET A 34 4.06 0.22 -11.29
N VAL A 35 3.59 -1.01 -11.38
CA VAL A 35 4.35 -2.22 -11.02
C VAL A 35 4.93 -2.84 -12.29
N VAL A 36 6.26 -3.00 -12.33
CA VAL A 36 6.95 -3.67 -13.43
C VAL A 36 7.90 -4.73 -12.87
N ILE A 37 7.70 -5.98 -13.28
CA ILE A 37 8.55 -7.11 -12.87
C ILE A 37 9.22 -7.67 -14.12
N LEU A 38 10.54 -7.72 -14.09
CA LEU A 38 11.36 -8.37 -15.10
C LEU A 38 11.77 -9.80 -14.65
N ASP A 39 12.35 -10.55 -15.54
CA ASP A 39 12.99 -11.84 -15.21
C ASP A 39 14.13 -11.69 -14.17
N ALA A 40 14.94 -10.66 -14.33
CA ALA A 40 15.98 -10.22 -13.40
C ALA A 40 16.19 -8.71 -13.58
N VAL A 41 16.74 -8.04 -12.57
CA VAL A 41 17.04 -6.60 -12.61
C VAL A 41 18.50 -6.36 -12.27
N THR A 42 19.17 -5.57 -13.09
CA THR A 42 20.53 -5.06 -12.89
C THR A 42 20.48 -3.55 -12.67
N ALA A 43 21.59 -2.97 -12.23
CA ALA A 43 21.71 -1.50 -12.12
C ALA A 43 21.58 -0.79 -13.48
N GLU A 44 21.92 -1.46 -14.58
CA GLU A 44 21.74 -0.95 -15.94
C GLU A 44 20.25 -0.93 -16.33
N ASP A 45 19.50 -1.96 -15.94
CA ASP A 45 18.06 -1.98 -16.15
C ASP A 45 17.35 -0.83 -15.40
N VAL A 46 17.80 -0.51 -14.18
CA VAL A 46 17.26 0.64 -13.43
C VAL A 46 17.53 1.95 -14.17
N ARG A 47 18.73 2.14 -14.74
CA ARG A 47 19.04 3.31 -15.56
C ARG A 47 18.17 3.37 -16.81
N SER A 48 18.07 2.26 -17.54
CA SER A 48 17.25 2.15 -18.76
C SER A 48 15.77 2.42 -18.47
N TYR A 49 15.27 1.94 -17.33
CA TYR A 49 13.92 2.21 -16.89
C TYR A 49 13.70 3.70 -16.58
N ASN A 50 14.65 4.34 -15.89
CA ASN A 50 14.59 5.77 -15.62
C ASN A 50 14.61 6.59 -16.91
N ASP A 51 15.48 6.23 -17.88
CA ASP A 51 15.57 6.91 -19.16
C ASP A 51 14.28 6.78 -19.96
N MET A 52 13.67 5.59 -19.94
CA MET A 52 12.34 5.35 -20.52
C MET A 52 11.26 6.21 -19.85
N LEU A 53 11.25 6.29 -18.51
CA LEU A 53 10.28 7.13 -17.79
C LEU A 53 10.42 8.61 -18.15
N ASN A 54 11.64 9.10 -18.40
CA ASN A 54 11.90 10.49 -18.80
C ASN A 54 11.34 10.84 -20.19
N LEU A 55 10.94 9.86 -20.98
CA LEU A 55 10.25 10.06 -22.26
C LEU A 55 8.73 10.26 -22.09
N LEU A 56 8.19 10.01 -20.88
CA LEU A 56 6.76 10.15 -20.61
C LEU A 56 6.38 11.60 -20.30
N PRO A 57 5.21 12.06 -20.78
CA PRO A 57 4.78 13.46 -20.60
C PRO A 57 4.53 13.84 -19.12
N ASN A 58 4.21 12.87 -18.28
CA ASN A 58 3.89 13.10 -16.85
C ASN A 58 4.90 12.38 -15.96
N ARG A 59 6.19 12.58 -16.24
CA ARG A 59 7.28 11.92 -15.51
C ARG A 59 7.21 12.16 -14.00
N GLU A 60 6.80 13.35 -13.59
CA GLU A 60 6.67 13.77 -12.19
C GLU A 60 5.59 13.02 -11.41
N GLN A 61 4.58 12.48 -12.11
CA GLN A 61 3.53 11.66 -11.52
C GLN A 61 3.89 10.16 -11.49
N MET A 62 4.96 9.77 -12.20
CA MET A 62 5.34 8.36 -12.28
C MET A 62 6.02 7.90 -11.00
N CYS A 63 5.41 6.93 -10.35
CA CYS A 63 5.88 6.24 -9.16
C CYS A 63 5.72 4.72 -9.33
N GLY A 64 6.04 3.94 -8.33
CA GLY A 64 5.69 2.53 -8.28
C GLY A 64 6.84 1.61 -7.94
N PHE A 65 6.72 0.36 -8.36
CA PHE A 65 7.61 -0.74 -7.98
C PHE A 65 8.26 -1.39 -9.21
N PHE A 66 9.58 -1.42 -9.23
CA PHE A 66 10.38 -2.05 -10.28
C PHE A 66 11.30 -3.09 -9.68
N SER A 67 11.17 -4.36 -10.07
CA SER A 67 11.93 -5.46 -9.46
C SER A 67 12.13 -6.63 -10.43
N GLY A 68 13.04 -7.53 -10.06
CA GLY A 68 13.17 -8.84 -10.64
C GLY A 68 12.19 -9.84 -10.02
N LYS A 69 11.88 -10.88 -10.77
CA LYS A 69 10.98 -11.96 -10.34
C LYS A 69 11.49 -12.70 -9.10
N ASN A 70 12.79 -12.95 -9.01
CA ASN A 70 13.37 -13.70 -7.90
C ASN A 70 13.37 -12.89 -6.61
N GLU A 71 13.67 -11.59 -6.69
CA GLU A 71 13.60 -10.67 -5.57
C GLU A 71 12.17 -10.59 -5.05
N LEU A 72 11.19 -10.42 -5.94
CA LEU A 72 9.78 -10.37 -5.55
C LEU A 72 9.34 -11.67 -4.86
N ARG A 73 9.70 -12.84 -5.39
CA ARG A 73 9.34 -14.14 -4.78
C ARG A 73 9.97 -14.38 -3.41
N SER A 74 11.09 -13.71 -3.11
CA SER A 74 11.81 -13.79 -1.85
C SER A 74 11.52 -12.62 -0.92
N TRP A 75 10.57 -11.75 -1.32
CA TRP A 75 10.18 -10.59 -0.53
C TRP A 75 9.47 -11.01 0.76
N GLU A 76 9.43 -10.13 1.75
CA GLU A 76 8.72 -10.39 3.01
C GLU A 76 7.22 -10.63 2.74
N ALA A 77 6.71 -11.78 3.16
CA ALA A 77 5.34 -12.22 2.85
C ALA A 77 4.25 -11.26 3.36
N SER A 78 4.51 -10.55 4.47
CA SER A 78 3.60 -9.54 5.02
C SER A 78 3.43 -8.34 4.08
N ASP A 79 4.50 -7.93 3.39
CA ASP A 79 4.44 -6.84 2.41
C ASP A 79 3.79 -7.32 1.11
N LEU A 80 4.06 -8.58 0.71
CA LEU A 80 3.47 -9.19 -0.48
C LEU A 80 1.95 -9.32 -0.38
N PHE A 81 1.38 -9.44 0.82
CA PHE A 81 -0.06 -9.53 1.00
C PHE A 81 -0.77 -8.32 0.38
N GLN A 82 -0.42 -7.12 0.83
CA GLN A 82 -1.03 -5.90 0.28
C GLN A 82 -0.61 -5.68 -1.17
N PHE A 83 0.66 -5.92 -1.50
CA PHE A 83 1.18 -5.79 -2.85
C PHE A 83 0.36 -6.61 -3.85
N TYR A 84 0.06 -7.87 -3.55
CA TYR A 84 -0.72 -8.73 -4.42
C TYR A 84 -2.15 -8.23 -4.60
N TYR A 85 -2.86 -8.00 -3.49
CA TYR A 85 -4.29 -7.67 -3.54
C TYR A 85 -4.59 -6.25 -4.03
N ASP A 86 -3.68 -5.28 -3.82
CA ASP A 86 -3.87 -3.89 -4.28
C ASP A 86 -3.37 -3.68 -5.73
N THR A 87 -2.71 -4.66 -6.34
CA THR A 87 -2.24 -4.58 -7.72
C THR A 87 -3.32 -5.01 -8.71
N THR A 88 -3.63 -4.15 -9.69
CA THR A 88 -4.45 -4.50 -10.86
C THR A 88 -3.53 -4.93 -12.00
N PRO A 89 -3.60 -6.19 -12.47
CA PRO A 89 -2.77 -6.66 -13.55
C PRO A 89 -3.17 -6.02 -14.89
N ILE A 90 -2.15 -5.63 -15.67
CA ILE A 90 -2.27 -5.20 -17.07
C ILE A 90 -1.68 -6.27 -17.99
N TYR A 91 -0.57 -6.89 -17.57
CA TYR A 91 0.12 -7.95 -18.31
C TYR A 91 0.72 -8.96 -17.33
N GLY A 92 0.60 -10.26 -17.65
CA GLY A 92 1.10 -11.34 -16.79
C GLY A 92 0.20 -11.62 -15.58
N SER A 93 0.70 -12.43 -14.65
CA SER A 93 0.02 -12.76 -13.38
C SER A 93 1.01 -12.74 -12.22
N LEU A 94 0.50 -12.44 -11.02
CA LEU A 94 1.19 -12.54 -9.73
C LEU A 94 0.72 -13.74 -8.90
N ASP A 95 -0.12 -14.63 -9.46
CA ASP A 95 -0.77 -15.71 -8.71
C ASP A 95 0.22 -16.68 -8.05
N GLU A 96 1.46 -16.73 -8.53
CA GLU A 96 2.51 -17.51 -7.86
C GLU A 96 2.80 -17.03 -6.43
N LEU A 97 2.51 -15.76 -6.11
CA LEU A 97 2.68 -15.19 -4.76
C LEU A 97 1.67 -15.77 -3.76
N LEU A 98 0.50 -16.26 -4.23
CA LEU A 98 -0.52 -16.85 -3.36
C LEU A 98 0.00 -18.03 -2.54
N THR A 99 1.06 -18.68 -2.99
CA THR A 99 1.68 -19.81 -2.29
C THR A 99 2.36 -19.42 -0.97
N VAL A 100 2.68 -18.13 -0.78
CA VAL A 100 3.34 -17.60 0.42
C VAL A 100 2.44 -16.64 1.23
N LEU A 101 1.23 -16.35 0.73
CA LEU A 101 0.25 -15.46 1.38
C LEU A 101 -0.71 -16.26 2.28
N ASP A 102 -0.16 -16.86 3.32
CA ASP A 102 -0.95 -17.58 4.32
C ASP A 102 -1.47 -16.66 5.45
N ASP A 103 -2.25 -17.23 6.39
CA ASP A 103 -2.77 -16.46 7.53
C ASP A 103 -1.63 -15.92 8.43
N ALA A 104 -0.47 -16.57 8.48
CA ALA A 104 0.67 -16.08 9.23
C ALA A 104 1.26 -14.81 8.60
N ALA A 105 1.32 -14.74 7.26
CA ALA A 105 1.75 -13.54 6.53
C ALA A 105 0.80 -12.36 6.81
N VAL A 106 -0.51 -12.60 6.79
CA VAL A 106 -1.52 -11.54 7.05
C VAL A 106 -1.46 -11.06 8.50
N ARG A 107 -1.36 -11.98 9.48
CA ARG A 107 -1.14 -11.60 10.89
C ARG A 107 0.10 -10.76 11.05
N ARG A 108 1.20 -11.17 10.41
CA ARG A 108 2.46 -10.42 10.44
C ARG A 108 2.30 -9.03 9.83
N ALA A 109 1.54 -8.87 8.74
CA ALA A 109 1.22 -7.56 8.15
C ALA A 109 0.50 -6.65 9.15
N VAL A 110 -0.51 -7.17 9.85
CA VAL A 110 -1.21 -6.42 10.92
C VAL A 110 -0.24 -6.02 12.02
N LYS A 111 0.56 -6.98 12.53
CA LYS A 111 1.52 -6.74 13.62
C LYS A 111 2.54 -5.68 13.28
N ILE A 112 3.22 -5.80 12.14
CA ILE A 112 4.25 -4.86 11.70
C ILE A 112 3.64 -3.49 11.45
N GLY A 113 2.48 -3.44 10.77
CA GLY A 113 1.77 -2.19 10.52
C GLY A 113 1.40 -1.47 11.82
N ALA A 114 0.83 -2.19 12.79
CA ALA A 114 0.50 -1.64 14.10
C ALA A 114 1.73 -1.12 14.85
N CYS A 115 2.86 -1.85 14.83
CA CYS A 115 4.11 -1.40 15.44
C CYS A 115 4.62 -0.08 14.82
N ASN A 116 4.61 0.01 13.49
CA ASN A 116 5.06 1.21 12.78
C ASN A 116 4.16 2.40 13.06
N ILE A 117 2.84 2.20 13.08
CA ILE A 117 1.84 3.23 13.38
C ILE A 117 2.00 3.71 14.82
N TYR A 118 2.12 2.80 15.78
CA TYR A 118 2.34 3.16 17.19
C TYR A 118 3.60 4.01 17.35
N HIS A 119 4.72 3.54 16.81
CA HIS A 119 5.99 4.28 16.89
C HIS A 119 5.88 5.67 16.24
N GLY A 120 5.35 5.74 15.02
CA GLY A 120 5.17 7.01 14.30
C GLY A 120 4.24 7.98 15.02
N CYS A 121 3.14 7.45 15.61
CA CYS A 121 2.18 8.27 16.37
C CYS A 121 2.83 8.86 17.61
N VAL A 122 3.50 8.05 18.43
CA VAL A 122 4.21 8.51 19.65
C VAL A 122 5.30 9.51 19.29
N HIS A 123 6.09 9.25 18.24
CA HIS A 123 7.13 10.17 17.77
C HIS A 123 6.53 11.50 17.33
N ASN A 124 5.47 11.47 16.56
CA ASN A 124 4.79 12.70 16.08
C ASN A 124 4.21 13.52 17.25
N MET A 125 3.59 12.87 18.24
CA MET A 125 3.06 13.56 19.43
C MET A 125 4.15 14.24 20.25
N LEU A 126 5.35 13.65 20.33
CA LEU A 126 6.45 14.16 21.16
C LEU A 126 7.27 15.24 20.43
N PHE A 127 7.57 15.04 19.15
CA PHE A 127 8.62 15.79 18.46
C PHE A 127 8.10 16.64 17.30
N ASP A 128 7.41 16.04 16.33
CA ASP A 128 7.07 16.73 15.06
C ASP A 128 5.81 17.57 15.19
N LYS A 129 4.80 17.09 15.91
CA LYS A 129 3.46 17.70 16.06
C LYS A 129 2.85 18.09 14.72
N SER A 130 3.02 17.23 13.74
CA SER A 130 2.66 17.46 12.34
C SER A 130 1.34 16.80 11.99
N GLU A 131 0.37 17.60 11.54
CA GLU A 131 -0.90 17.11 11.02
C GLU A 131 -0.70 16.25 9.75
N GLU A 132 0.29 16.58 8.92
CA GLU A 132 0.55 15.85 7.69
C GLU A 132 1.09 14.44 7.98
N ILE A 133 1.96 14.31 8.98
CA ILE A 133 2.40 12.98 9.46
C ILE A 133 1.22 12.20 10.01
N LEU A 134 0.33 12.82 10.79
CA LEU A 134 -0.85 12.16 11.33
C LEU A 134 -1.78 11.66 10.21
N LYS A 135 -2.03 12.45 9.18
CA LYS A 135 -2.78 12.03 7.98
C LYS A 135 -2.14 10.83 7.30
N GLY A 136 -0.81 10.83 7.17
CA GLY A 136 -0.03 9.71 6.65
C GLY A 136 -0.19 8.43 7.47
N LEU A 137 -0.18 8.55 8.80
CA LEU A 137 -0.40 7.43 9.72
C LEU A 137 -1.82 6.87 9.62
N TYR A 138 -2.85 7.71 9.49
CA TYR A 138 -4.22 7.23 9.24
C TYR A 138 -4.36 6.52 7.88
N LYS A 139 -3.67 7.01 6.84
CA LYS A 139 -3.57 6.31 5.56
C LYS A 139 -2.95 4.92 5.75
N ALA A 140 -1.83 4.82 6.46
CA ALA A 140 -1.19 3.53 6.76
C ALA A 140 -2.11 2.61 7.58
N ALA A 141 -2.82 3.16 8.58
CA ALA A 141 -3.76 2.41 9.40
C ALA A 141 -4.92 1.84 8.58
N SER A 142 -5.43 2.56 7.58
CA SER A 142 -6.48 2.06 6.70
C SER A 142 -6.07 0.79 5.94
N PHE A 143 -4.81 0.62 5.60
CA PHE A 143 -4.28 -0.61 5.01
C PHE A 143 -4.17 -1.76 6.02
N VAL A 144 -3.84 -1.45 7.26
CA VAL A 144 -3.86 -2.46 8.34
C VAL A 144 -5.30 -2.93 8.60
N VAL A 145 -6.28 -2.02 8.58
CA VAL A 145 -7.71 -2.37 8.68
C VAL A 145 -8.14 -3.28 7.54
N GLN A 146 -7.64 -3.08 6.31
CA GLN A 146 -7.91 -4.02 5.20
C GLN A 146 -7.41 -5.43 5.49
N ALA A 147 -6.21 -5.57 6.09
CA ALA A 147 -5.66 -6.86 6.47
C ALA A 147 -6.47 -7.52 7.62
N ILE A 148 -6.94 -6.73 8.59
CA ILE A 148 -7.82 -7.19 9.66
C ILE A 148 -9.15 -7.69 9.08
N ALA A 149 -9.82 -6.89 8.26
CA ALA A 149 -11.07 -7.26 7.61
C ALA A 149 -10.93 -8.50 6.72
N PHE A 150 -9.78 -8.67 6.04
CA PHE A 150 -9.49 -9.88 5.27
C PHE A 150 -9.42 -11.13 6.17
N ARG A 151 -8.77 -11.04 7.34
CA ARG A 151 -8.70 -12.16 8.28
C ARG A 151 -10.08 -12.57 8.81
N GLU A 152 -10.95 -11.60 9.01
CA GLU A 152 -12.31 -11.85 9.54
C GLU A 152 -13.27 -12.38 8.48
N THR A 153 -13.14 -11.89 7.25
CA THR A 153 -14.14 -12.17 6.18
C THR A 153 -13.64 -13.13 5.11
N GLY A 154 -12.33 -13.36 5.00
CA GLY A 154 -11.71 -14.08 3.89
C GLY A 154 -11.74 -13.32 2.55
N LYS A 155 -12.18 -12.06 2.54
CA LYS A 155 -12.29 -11.23 1.33
C LYS A 155 -11.46 -9.96 1.46
N TYR A 156 -10.63 -9.68 0.46
CA TYR A 156 -9.91 -8.42 0.41
C TYR A 156 -10.83 -7.29 -0.07
N ILE A 157 -11.05 -6.32 0.79
CA ILE A 157 -11.86 -5.14 0.49
C ILE A 157 -10.94 -4.05 -0.06
N ARG A 158 -11.00 -3.85 -1.36
CA ARG A 158 -10.04 -3.00 -2.06
C ARG A 158 -10.31 -1.50 -1.88
N LEU A 159 -11.59 -1.11 -1.94
CA LEU A 159 -12.00 0.27 -1.74
C LEU A 159 -12.20 0.56 -0.26
N GLN A 160 -11.47 1.53 0.28
CA GLN A 160 -11.51 1.83 1.71
C GLN A 160 -12.89 2.28 2.20
N LYS A 161 -13.70 2.92 1.37
CA LYS A 161 -15.09 3.23 1.70
C LYS A 161 -15.94 1.99 1.99
N ASP A 162 -15.66 0.89 1.30
CA ASP A 162 -16.41 -0.36 1.45
C ASP A 162 -16.03 -1.11 2.73
N LEU A 163 -14.90 -0.76 3.37
CA LEU A 163 -14.55 -1.27 4.71
C LEU A 163 -15.58 -0.89 5.76
N LEU A 164 -16.27 0.24 5.60
CA LEU A 164 -17.31 0.70 6.53
C LEU A 164 -18.49 -0.28 6.62
N GLU A 165 -18.70 -1.12 5.61
CA GLU A 165 -19.79 -2.12 5.60
C GLU A 165 -19.43 -3.38 6.42
N VAL A 166 -18.13 -3.65 6.59
CA VAL A 166 -17.63 -4.91 7.20
C VAL A 166 -16.89 -4.69 8.50
N THR A 167 -16.56 -3.46 8.86
CA THR A 167 -15.84 -3.12 10.10
C THR A 167 -16.77 -2.50 11.14
N SER A 168 -16.39 -2.62 12.41
CA SER A 168 -17.09 -2.02 13.56
C SER A 168 -16.08 -1.49 14.56
N GLY A 169 -16.54 -0.87 15.65
CA GLY A 169 -15.67 -0.40 16.72
C GLY A 169 -14.60 0.58 16.24
N ASP A 170 -13.37 0.34 16.66
CA ASP A 170 -12.25 1.25 16.37
C ASP A 170 -11.73 1.12 14.94
N GLU A 171 -11.80 -0.06 14.29
CA GLU A 171 -11.47 -0.24 12.87
C GLU A 171 -12.34 0.66 11.98
N ARG A 172 -13.64 0.71 12.30
CA ARG A 172 -14.57 1.59 11.59
C ARG A 172 -14.22 3.05 11.82
N LYS A 173 -13.94 3.48 13.06
CA LYS A 173 -13.54 4.85 13.37
C LYS A 173 -12.25 5.26 12.65
N ILE A 174 -11.24 4.37 12.63
CA ILE A 174 -9.98 4.61 11.88
C ILE A 174 -10.28 4.85 10.40
N THR A 175 -11.14 4.02 9.81
CA THR A 175 -11.52 4.14 8.40
C THR A 175 -12.31 5.44 8.15
N GLU A 176 -13.29 5.76 8.98
CA GLU A 176 -14.08 7.01 8.88
C GLU A 176 -13.19 8.24 8.99
N THR A 177 -12.28 8.26 9.97
CA THR A 177 -11.31 9.35 10.16
C THR A 177 -10.42 9.51 8.93
N PHE A 178 -9.86 8.40 8.40
CA PHE A 178 -9.04 8.44 7.19
C PHE A 178 -9.82 9.02 5.99
N LEU A 179 -11.05 8.58 5.76
CA LEU A 179 -11.88 9.07 4.66
C LEU A 179 -12.23 10.54 4.82
N GLY A 180 -12.53 10.97 6.06
CA GLY A 180 -12.74 12.36 6.39
C GLY A 180 -11.53 13.24 6.08
N LEU A 181 -10.34 12.83 6.52
CA LEU A 181 -9.08 13.52 6.24
C LEU A 181 -8.76 13.56 4.73
N LYS A 182 -8.99 12.46 4.02
CA LYS A 182 -8.83 12.39 2.55
C LYS A 182 -9.74 13.38 1.82
N SER A 183 -10.90 13.69 2.40
CA SER A 183 -11.88 14.64 1.86
C SER A 183 -11.62 16.10 2.29
N GLY A 184 -10.51 16.35 3.00
CA GLY A 184 -10.16 17.69 3.48
C GLY A 184 -10.76 18.06 4.84
N GLY A 185 -11.20 17.07 5.63
CA GLY A 185 -11.66 17.26 6.99
C GLY A 185 -10.61 17.87 7.91
N GLU A 186 -11.05 18.54 8.95
CA GLU A 186 -10.21 19.17 9.96
C GLU A 186 -9.48 18.13 10.81
N VAL A 187 -8.23 18.42 11.18
CA VAL A 187 -7.41 17.57 12.05
C VAL A 187 -7.62 17.96 13.51
N GLN A 188 -8.17 17.04 14.28
CA GLN A 188 -8.22 17.11 15.74
C GLN A 188 -7.01 16.36 16.31
N PHE A 189 -5.84 17.05 16.32
CA PHE A 189 -4.53 16.40 16.48
C PHE A 189 -4.44 15.50 17.70
N ASP A 190 -4.82 15.99 18.89
CA ASP A 190 -4.66 15.25 20.15
C ASP A 190 -5.63 14.04 20.19
N GLU A 191 -6.91 14.27 19.88
CA GLU A 191 -7.95 13.22 19.91
C GLU A 191 -7.65 12.12 18.88
N MET A 192 -7.31 12.51 17.66
CA MET A 192 -6.99 11.56 16.59
C MET A 192 -5.69 10.80 16.89
N SER A 193 -4.68 11.46 17.47
CA SER A 193 -3.43 10.80 17.86
C SER A 193 -3.67 9.77 18.97
N GLU A 194 -4.46 10.10 19.98
CA GLU A 194 -4.82 9.19 21.08
C GLU A 194 -5.59 7.96 20.56
N LEU A 195 -6.60 8.17 19.72
CA LEU A 195 -7.37 7.08 19.11
C LEU A 195 -6.44 6.12 18.34
N LEU A 196 -5.60 6.67 17.48
CA LEU A 196 -4.71 5.89 16.63
C LEU A 196 -3.65 5.13 17.43
N MET A 197 -3.07 5.78 18.46
CA MET A 197 -2.09 5.15 19.35
C MET A 197 -2.71 3.98 20.13
N ASN A 198 -3.89 4.16 20.72
CA ASN A 198 -4.58 3.14 21.50
C ASN A 198 -5.00 1.95 20.61
N TRP A 199 -5.51 2.22 19.42
CA TRP A 199 -5.84 1.20 18.43
C TRP A 199 -4.61 0.39 18.01
N ALA A 200 -3.51 1.04 17.69
CA ALA A 200 -2.27 0.36 17.31
C ALA A 200 -1.72 -0.47 18.48
N GLN A 201 -1.76 0.04 19.71
CA GLN A 201 -1.36 -0.69 20.92
C GLN A 201 -2.17 -1.97 21.11
N TYR A 202 -3.49 -1.91 20.90
CA TYR A 202 -4.35 -3.09 20.96
C TYR A 202 -3.88 -4.18 19.99
N TRP A 203 -3.63 -3.83 18.72
CA TRP A 203 -3.23 -4.81 17.71
C TRP A 203 -1.79 -5.33 17.90
N ILE A 204 -0.90 -4.53 18.50
CA ILE A 204 0.43 -5.01 18.91
C ILE A 204 0.32 -6.14 19.95
N GLN A 205 -0.65 -6.07 20.84
CA GLN A 205 -0.79 -7.02 21.94
C GLN A 205 -1.62 -8.27 21.57
N ASN A 206 -2.51 -8.17 20.56
CA ASN A 206 -3.53 -9.18 20.27
C ASN A 206 -3.39 -9.84 18.87
N THR A 207 -2.24 -9.67 18.21
CA THR A 207 -1.98 -10.27 16.87
C THR A 207 -1.02 -11.45 16.97
#